data_12efcc0a8b8724c96d5da50524b03048
#
_entry.id   12efcc0a8b8724c96d5da50524b03048
#
_cell.length_a   1.000
_cell.length_b   1.000
_cell.length_c   1.000
_cell.angle_alpha   90.00
_cell.angle_beta   90.00
_cell.angle_gamma   90.00
#
_symmetry.space_group_name_H-M   'P 1'
#
loop_
_entity.id
_entity.type
_entity.pdbx_description
1 polymer ?
#
loop_
_entity_poly.entity_id
_entity_poly.type
_entity_poly.pdbx_seq_one_letter_code
_entity_poly.pdbx_strand_id
1 'polypeptide(L)'
;MTTARSTRLLESLQKIYRRPTRPDEWKFDGNLPWTDPEFGARMLQEHLDDTHGAASRVARERLQQIKWIWNRLHLQDGSRVLDITCGPGLYGVEFARLGASVSGVDFAPTSIRYAQELARREGLAHLCDFQQQDIRDLDLPEKHFDAAILLYGQFGVFPKPVAATILEKVVRVLKPGGSLLLEMLDPAAIDKTDSNWWFTDDSGIWGDRPFLHLGERFWNEEEKLSTERFHTLDLETGTLQEMQLNDQLYEPSALAAVLRQAGFSEPEIVHGWDGLELYDASEWIVYLTQRD
;
A
#
# COMPACT_ATOMS: atom_id res chain seq x y z
N MET A 1 31.83 -23.70 -12.57
CA MET A 1 30.56 -23.03 -12.30
C MET A 1 29.49 -23.90 -11.62
N THR A 2 29.42 -25.21 -11.89
CA THR A 2 28.44 -26.14 -11.34
C THR A 2 28.49 -26.34 -9.82
N THR A 3 29.66 -26.40 -9.20
CA THR A 3 29.82 -26.74 -7.77
C THR A 3 29.34 -25.62 -6.85
N ALA A 4 29.67 -24.37 -7.14
CA ALA A 4 29.27 -23.22 -6.31
C ALA A 4 27.75 -22.99 -6.32
N ARG A 5 27.09 -23.15 -7.48
CA ARG A 5 25.61 -23.08 -7.60
C ARG A 5 24.94 -24.20 -6.79
N SER A 6 25.43 -25.44 -6.95
CA SER A 6 24.85 -26.58 -6.22
C SER A 6 25.00 -26.42 -4.71
N THR A 7 26.14 -25.91 -4.24
CA THR A 7 26.33 -25.61 -2.81
C THR A 7 25.36 -24.56 -2.33
N ARG A 8 25.21 -23.44 -3.05
CA ARG A 8 24.29 -22.35 -2.69
C ARG A 8 22.83 -22.83 -2.67
N LEU A 9 22.44 -23.62 -3.69
CA LEU A 9 21.09 -24.20 -3.73
C LEU A 9 20.81 -25.06 -2.50
N LEU A 10 21.77 -25.93 -2.12
CA LEU A 10 21.64 -26.78 -0.93
C LEU A 10 21.52 -25.94 0.35
N GLU A 11 22.32 -24.89 0.50
CA GLU A 11 22.27 -23.97 1.63
C GLU A 11 20.91 -23.26 1.69
N SER A 12 20.38 -22.84 0.55
CA SER A 12 19.08 -22.19 0.43
C SER A 12 17.93 -23.13 0.84
N LEU A 13 17.96 -24.39 0.36
CA LEU A 13 16.99 -25.40 0.77
C LEU A 13 17.09 -25.72 2.26
N GLN A 14 18.30 -25.74 2.84
CA GLN A 14 18.49 -25.94 4.28
C GLN A 14 17.93 -24.77 5.10
N LYS A 15 18.02 -23.52 4.62
CA LYS A 15 17.39 -22.35 5.26
C LYS A 15 15.88 -22.50 5.29
N ILE A 16 15.27 -22.87 4.16
CA ILE A 16 13.82 -23.14 4.08
C ILE A 16 13.43 -24.25 5.06
N TYR A 17 14.17 -25.36 5.07
CA TYR A 17 13.90 -26.50 5.97
C TYR A 17 13.98 -26.14 7.46
N ARG A 18 14.94 -25.27 7.84
CA ARG A 18 15.19 -24.88 9.22
C ARG A 18 14.44 -23.63 9.66
N ARG A 19 13.60 -23.06 8.79
CA ARG A 19 12.84 -21.86 9.13
C ARG A 19 11.97 -22.10 10.37
N PRO A 20 11.70 -21.11 11.21
CA PRO A 20 10.76 -21.23 12.31
C PRO A 20 9.37 -21.58 11.77
N THR A 21 8.59 -22.33 12.56
CA THR A 21 7.21 -22.74 12.19
C THR A 21 6.32 -21.53 11.96
N ARG A 22 6.46 -20.47 12.79
CA ARG A 22 5.86 -19.15 12.58
C ARG A 22 6.95 -18.11 12.44
N PRO A 23 6.82 -17.11 11.55
CA PRO A 23 7.77 -16.00 11.47
C PRO A 23 7.66 -15.08 12.67
N ASP A 24 8.72 -14.32 12.93
CA ASP A 24 8.63 -13.15 13.80
C ASP A 24 7.79 -12.09 13.06
N GLU A 25 6.74 -11.59 13.73
CA GLU A 25 5.89 -10.52 13.19
C GLU A 25 6.72 -9.24 12.98
N TRP A 26 6.35 -8.47 11.96
CA TRP A 26 7.03 -7.21 11.60
C TRP A 26 8.53 -7.35 11.25
N LYS A 27 9.00 -8.55 10.93
CA LYS A 27 10.33 -8.73 10.35
C LYS A 27 10.43 -7.96 9.02
N PHE A 28 11.59 -7.44 8.69
CA PHE A 28 11.82 -6.59 7.50
C PHE A 28 10.88 -5.36 7.44
N ASP A 29 10.59 -4.74 8.59
CA ASP A 29 9.59 -3.67 8.74
C ASP A 29 8.16 -4.08 8.35
N GLY A 30 7.90 -5.38 8.22
CA GLY A 30 6.58 -5.94 7.91
C GLY A 30 6.10 -5.69 6.49
N ASN A 31 6.98 -5.33 5.57
CA ASN A 31 6.61 -4.92 4.23
C ASN A 31 7.56 -5.48 3.15
N LEU A 32 7.11 -5.41 1.90
CA LEU A 32 7.91 -5.79 0.73
C LEU A 32 9.05 -4.80 0.49
N PRO A 33 10.14 -5.22 -0.21
CA PRO A 33 11.33 -4.40 -0.40
C PRO A 33 11.16 -3.34 -1.52
N TRP A 34 10.20 -2.42 -1.36
CA TRP A 34 9.86 -1.38 -2.34
C TRP A 34 11.03 -0.46 -2.72
N THR A 35 12.05 -0.35 -1.84
CA THR A 35 13.24 0.47 -2.10
C THR A 35 14.29 -0.27 -2.92
N ASP A 36 14.18 -1.59 -3.06
CA ASP A 36 15.06 -2.37 -3.92
C ASP A 36 14.79 -2.02 -5.39
N PRO A 37 15.82 -1.65 -6.19
CA PRO A 37 15.61 -1.17 -7.56
C PRO A 37 15.01 -2.22 -8.50
N GLU A 38 15.40 -3.50 -8.36
CA GLU A 38 14.92 -4.58 -9.23
C GLU A 38 13.49 -4.95 -8.87
N PHE A 39 13.20 -5.11 -7.57
CA PHE A 39 11.85 -5.34 -7.08
C PHE A 39 10.93 -4.16 -7.43
N GLY A 40 11.37 -2.93 -7.15
CA GLY A 40 10.60 -1.72 -7.48
C GLY A 40 10.30 -1.56 -8.97
N ALA A 41 11.21 -2.01 -9.86
CA ALA A 41 10.95 -1.98 -11.30
C ALA A 41 9.86 -2.99 -11.70
N ARG A 42 9.88 -4.21 -11.13
CA ARG A 42 8.83 -5.22 -11.37
C ARG A 42 7.49 -4.76 -10.80
N MET A 43 7.47 -4.23 -9.59
CA MET A 43 6.25 -3.68 -8.97
C MET A 43 5.66 -2.52 -9.74
N LEU A 44 6.49 -1.66 -10.36
CA LEU A 44 5.99 -0.61 -11.24
C LEU A 44 5.25 -1.19 -12.45
N GLN A 45 5.72 -2.29 -13.05
CA GLN A 45 5.00 -2.96 -14.13
C GLN A 45 3.65 -3.49 -13.66
N GLU A 46 3.59 -4.09 -12.46
CA GLU A 46 2.33 -4.53 -11.85
C GLU A 46 1.34 -3.37 -11.62
N HIS A 47 1.82 -2.24 -11.16
CA HIS A 47 0.99 -1.03 -11.02
C HIS A 47 0.42 -0.52 -12.35
N LEU A 48 1.14 -0.73 -13.44
CA LEU A 48 0.80 -0.23 -14.78
C LEU A 48 0.03 -1.26 -15.62
N ASP A 49 -0.04 -2.51 -15.17
CA ASP A 49 -0.82 -3.53 -15.84
C ASP A 49 -2.32 -3.31 -15.57
N ASP A 50 -3.05 -2.94 -16.62
CA ASP A 50 -4.49 -2.66 -16.56
C ASP A 50 -5.35 -3.92 -16.80
N THR A 51 -4.74 -5.11 -16.80
CA THR A 51 -5.44 -6.40 -16.96
C THR A 51 -5.95 -6.98 -15.64
N HIS A 52 -5.37 -6.56 -14.53
CA HIS A 52 -5.74 -7.00 -13.17
C HIS A 52 -5.47 -5.89 -12.13
N GLY A 53 -6.01 -6.08 -10.91
CA GLY A 53 -5.90 -5.10 -9.82
C GLY A 53 -4.88 -5.47 -8.73
N ALA A 54 -3.83 -6.25 -9.01
CA ALA A 54 -2.96 -6.79 -7.97
C ALA A 54 -2.17 -5.73 -7.17
N ALA A 55 -1.67 -4.69 -7.83
CA ALA A 55 -0.90 -3.62 -7.18
C ALA A 55 -1.60 -2.26 -7.23
N SER A 56 -2.47 -2.05 -8.22
CA SER A 56 -3.31 -0.87 -8.37
C SER A 56 -4.59 -1.27 -9.09
N ARG A 57 -5.72 -0.68 -8.74
CA ARG A 57 -6.95 -0.89 -9.47
C ARG A 57 -6.81 -0.49 -10.93
N VAL A 58 -7.47 -1.24 -11.80
CA VAL A 58 -7.52 -0.95 -13.24
C VAL A 58 -8.07 0.46 -13.49
N ALA A 59 -7.69 1.09 -14.59
CA ALA A 59 -8.00 2.49 -14.88
C ALA A 59 -9.50 2.81 -14.79
N ARG A 60 -10.36 1.91 -15.29
CA ARG A 60 -11.82 2.08 -15.23
C ARG A 60 -12.32 2.23 -13.78
N GLU A 61 -11.88 1.37 -12.88
CA GLU A 61 -12.30 1.36 -11.48
C GLU A 61 -11.72 2.56 -10.74
N ARG A 62 -10.44 2.85 -10.96
CA ARG A 62 -9.76 4.02 -10.41
C ARG A 62 -10.48 5.32 -10.75
N LEU A 63 -10.94 5.50 -12.00
CA LEU A 63 -11.70 6.68 -12.41
C LEU A 63 -13.07 6.77 -11.73
N GLN A 64 -13.72 5.66 -11.42
CA GLN A 64 -14.96 5.65 -10.64
C GLN A 64 -14.71 6.09 -9.19
N GLN A 65 -13.66 5.55 -8.56
CA GLN A 65 -13.26 5.95 -7.21
C GLN A 65 -12.88 7.42 -7.13
N ILE A 66 -12.10 7.94 -8.08
CA ILE A 66 -11.70 9.34 -8.12
C ILE A 66 -12.92 10.26 -8.16
N LYS A 67 -13.92 9.97 -9.01
CA LYS A 67 -15.18 10.73 -9.06
C LYS A 67 -15.95 10.65 -7.75
N TRP A 68 -16.00 9.47 -7.15
CA TRP A 68 -16.65 9.26 -5.87
C TRP A 68 -15.93 10.05 -4.76
N ILE A 69 -14.61 9.94 -4.66
CA ILE A 69 -13.78 10.68 -3.69
C ILE A 69 -13.95 12.18 -3.87
N TRP A 70 -13.87 12.68 -5.11
CA TRP A 70 -14.03 14.09 -5.43
C TRP A 70 -15.33 14.66 -4.88
N ASN A 71 -16.44 13.94 -5.09
CA ASN A 71 -17.76 14.37 -4.62
C ASN A 71 -17.89 14.23 -3.09
N ARG A 72 -17.43 13.14 -2.52
CA ARG A 72 -17.56 12.85 -1.08
C ARG A 72 -16.72 13.77 -0.21
N LEU A 73 -15.56 14.17 -0.65
CA LEU A 73 -14.69 15.11 0.04
C LEU A 73 -14.95 16.57 -0.37
N HIS A 74 -15.99 16.81 -1.18
CA HIS A 74 -16.36 18.16 -1.67
C HIS A 74 -15.19 18.91 -2.30
N LEU A 75 -14.33 18.20 -3.04
CA LEU A 75 -13.18 18.79 -3.72
C LEU A 75 -13.65 19.67 -4.87
N GLN A 76 -12.86 20.69 -5.16
CA GLN A 76 -13.11 21.64 -6.24
C GLN A 76 -11.80 22.06 -6.90
N ASP A 77 -11.87 22.78 -7.99
CA ASP A 77 -10.70 23.38 -8.62
C ASP A 77 -9.89 24.22 -7.60
N GLY A 78 -8.58 23.98 -7.54
CA GLY A 78 -7.69 24.56 -6.57
C GLY A 78 -7.65 23.88 -5.19
N SER A 79 -8.46 22.84 -4.92
CA SER A 79 -8.31 22.04 -3.69
C SER A 79 -6.92 21.43 -3.57
N ARG A 80 -6.33 21.45 -2.38
CA ARG A 80 -5.04 20.84 -2.08
C ARG A 80 -5.24 19.44 -1.51
N VAL A 81 -4.81 18.44 -2.25
CA VAL A 81 -4.96 17.02 -1.90
C VAL A 81 -3.60 16.42 -1.58
N LEU A 82 -3.52 15.71 -0.45
CA LEU A 82 -2.38 14.88 -0.09
C LEU A 82 -2.70 13.41 -0.42
N ASP A 83 -1.93 12.82 -1.32
CA ASP A 83 -1.98 11.40 -1.67
C ASP A 83 -0.87 10.67 -0.90
N ILE A 84 -1.27 9.99 0.18
CA ILE A 84 -0.35 9.30 1.10
C ILE A 84 -0.12 7.88 0.55
N THR A 85 1.14 7.48 0.38
CA THR A 85 1.52 6.24 -0.32
C THR A 85 1.05 6.23 -1.78
N CYS A 86 1.37 7.32 -2.49
CA CYS A 86 0.83 7.61 -3.82
C CYS A 86 1.29 6.64 -4.92
N GLY A 87 2.29 5.79 -4.64
CA GLY A 87 2.87 4.88 -5.63
C GLY A 87 3.31 5.61 -6.91
N PRO A 88 2.94 5.10 -8.11
CA PRO A 88 3.28 5.74 -9.39
C PRO A 88 2.42 6.98 -9.73
N GLY A 89 1.69 7.55 -8.76
CA GLY A 89 0.95 8.80 -8.90
C GLY A 89 -0.33 8.72 -9.74
N LEU A 90 -0.88 7.51 -9.93
CA LEU A 90 -2.01 7.29 -10.83
C LEU A 90 -3.30 8.01 -10.35
N TYR A 91 -3.53 8.09 -9.06
CA TYR A 91 -4.64 8.86 -8.47
C TYR A 91 -4.33 10.36 -8.49
N GLY A 92 -3.14 10.73 -8.05
CA GLY A 92 -2.73 12.13 -7.96
C GLY A 92 -2.82 12.87 -9.29
N VAL A 93 -2.36 12.27 -10.39
CA VAL A 93 -2.46 12.87 -11.74
C VAL A 93 -3.92 13.04 -12.18
N GLU A 94 -4.80 12.11 -11.87
CA GLU A 94 -6.23 12.24 -12.20
C GLU A 94 -6.91 13.33 -11.36
N PHE A 95 -6.58 13.48 -10.07
CA PHE A 95 -7.05 14.63 -9.28
C PHE A 95 -6.55 15.96 -9.85
N ALA A 96 -5.30 15.99 -10.32
CA ALA A 96 -4.76 17.20 -10.96
C ALA A 96 -5.48 17.53 -12.29
N ARG A 97 -5.94 16.52 -13.06
CA ARG A 97 -6.79 16.74 -14.25
C ARG A 97 -8.14 17.39 -13.91
N LEU A 98 -8.63 17.17 -12.69
CA LEU A 98 -9.85 17.81 -12.18
C LEU A 98 -9.59 19.19 -11.57
N GLY A 99 -8.33 19.66 -11.58
CA GLY A 99 -7.94 21.00 -11.11
C GLY A 99 -7.40 21.03 -9.68
N ALA A 100 -7.23 19.89 -9.00
CA ALA A 100 -6.61 19.89 -7.68
C ALA A 100 -5.09 20.14 -7.76
N SER A 101 -4.53 20.79 -6.72
CA SER A 101 -3.10 20.79 -6.46
C SER A 101 -2.77 19.58 -5.59
N VAL A 102 -1.95 18.67 -6.09
CA VAL A 102 -1.68 17.38 -5.45
C VAL A 102 -0.24 17.32 -4.95
N SER A 103 -0.09 16.95 -3.68
CA SER A 103 1.19 16.46 -3.15
C SER A 103 1.07 14.96 -2.94
N GLY A 104 1.98 14.19 -3.52
CA GLY A 104 2.03 12.74 -3.34
C GLY A 104 3.32 12.34 -2.64
N VAL A 105 3.22 11.47 -1.63
CA VAL A 105 4.39 10.94 -0.92
C VAL A 105 4.41 9.43 -1.00
N ASP A 106 5.59 8.87 -1.29
CA ASP A 106 5.84 7.43 -1.28
C ASP A 106 7.33 7.17 -1.02
N PHE A 107 7.67 6.08 -0.37
CA PHE A 107 9.07 5.77 -0.09
C PHE A 107 9.75 4.99 -1.23
N ALA A 108 8.99 4.45 -2.21
CA ALA A 108 9.48 3.70 -3.35
C ALA A 108 10.08 4.64 -4.43
N PRO A 109 11.40 4.67 -4.62
CA PRO A 109 12.04 5.64 -5.52
C PRO A 109 11.66 5.43 -6.98
N THR A 110 11.38 4.19 -7.38
CA THR A 110 10.98 3.87 -8.76
C THR A 110 9.59 4.40 -9.07
N SER A 111 8.64 4.25 -8.14
CA SER A 111 7.29 4.78 -8.25
C SER A 111 7.28 6.31 -8.32
N ILE A 112 8.01 6.97 -7.45
CA ILE A 112 8.08 8.45 -7.44
C ILE A 112 8.70 9.01 -8.73
N ARG A 113 9.78 8.42 -9.24
CA ARG A 113 10.32 8.84 -10.54
C ARG A 113 9.29 8.74 -11.66
N TYR A 114 8.55 7.65 -11.68
CA TYR A 114 7.47 7.47 -12.66
C TYR A 114 6.34 8.50 -12.46
N ALA A 115 5.89 8.74 -11.24
CA ALA A 115 4.85 9.72 -10.93
C ALA A 115 5.22 11.13 -11.43
N GLN A 116 6.46 11.55 -11.17
CA GLN A 116 6.99 12.83 -11.66
C GLN A 116 7.05 12.89 -13.18
N GLU A 117 7.47 11.79 -13.84
CA GLU A 117 7.49 11.72 -15.30
C GLU A 117 6.09 11.69 -15.90
N LEU A 118 5.15 10.98 -15.28
CA LEU A 118 3.74 10.94 -15.65
C LEU A 118 3.16 12.36 -15.62
N ALA A 119 3.33 13.09 -14.52
CA ALA A 119 2.84 14.45 -14.38
C ALA A 119 3.43 15.40 -15.45
N ARG A 120 4.72 15.26 -15.78
CA ARG A 120 5.36 16.05 -16.87
C ARG A 120 4.77 15.71 -18.23
N ARG A 121 4.64 14.42 -18.55
CA ARG A 121 4.10 13.94 -19.83
C ARG A 121 2.67 14.41 -20.07
N GLU A 122 1.88 14.47 -18.99
CA GLU A 122 0.49 14.92 -19.03
C GLU A 122 0.34 16.46 -18.97
N GLY A 123 1.45 17.20 -18.86
CA GLY A 123 1.42 18.67 -18.75
C GLY A 123 0.94 19.18 -17.39
N LEU A 124 0.87 18.32 -16.36
CA LEU A 124 0.33 18.60 -15.04
C LEU A 124 1.40 18.80 -13.95
N ALA A 125 2.68 18.90 -14.34
CA ALA A 125 3.78 19.07 -13.39
C ALA A 125 3.66 20.34 -12.51
N HIS A 126 2.89 21.33 -12.94
CA HIS A 126 2.63 22.55 -12.16
C HIS A 126 1.56 22.37 -11.07
N LEU A 127 0.81 21.28 -11.11
CA LEU A 127 -0.23 20.91 -10.11
C LEU A 127 0.18 19.70 -9.25
N CYS A 128 1.25 18.97 -9.61
CA CYS A 128 1.66 17.76 -8.93
C CYS A 128 3.06 17.92 -8.32
N ASP A 129 3.18 17.65 -7.04
CA ASP A 129 4.44 17.57 -6.29
C ASP A 129 4.59 16.17 -5.70
N PHE A 130 5.32 15.27 -6.39
CA PHE A 130 5.58 13.91 -5.93
C PHE A 130 6.96 13.81 -5.30
N GLN A 131 6.99 13.40 -4.01
CA GLN A 131 8.19 13.36 -3.19
C GLN A 131 8.48 11.95 -2.67
N GLN A 132 9.75 11.53 -2.75
CA GLN A 132 10.19 10.32 -2.07
C GLN A 132 10.31 10.61 -0.58
N GLN A 133 9.38 10.09 0.22
CA GLN A 133 9.37 10.24 1.67
C GLN A 133 8.71 9.03 2.33
N ASP A 134 9.27 8.58 3.43
CA ASP A 134 8.60 7.63 4.31
C ASP A 134 7.51 8.36 5.10
N ILE A 135 6.29 7.86 5.09
CA ILE A 135 5.18 8.49 5.80
C ILE A 135 5.34 8.45 7.33
N ARG A 136 6.20 7.55 7.85
CA ARG A 136 6.61 7.53 9.25
C ARG A 136 7.34 8.82 9.65
N ASP A 137 7.99 9.46 8.68
CA ASP A 137 8.75 10.70 8.82
C ASP A 137 8.09 11.87 8.07
N LEU A 138 6.76 11.81 7.85
CA LEU A 138 6.02 12.81 7.11
C LEU A 138 6.33 14.24 7.61
N ASP A 139 6.94 15.04 6.72
CA ASP A 139 7.32 16.42 6.97
C ASP A 139 6.80 17.32 5.83
N LEU A 140 5.59 17.80 6.00
CA LEU A 140 4.88 18.66 5.07
C LEU A 140 4.29 19.87 5.82
N PRO A 141 3.98 20.98 5.11
CA PRO A 141 3.44 22.19 5.72
C PRO A 141 2.17 21.91 6.54
N GLU A 142 2.13 22.45 7.75
CA GLU A 142 0.97 22.33 8.64
C GLU A 142 -0.24 23.09 8.09
N LYS A 143 -1.45 22.57 8.34
CA LYS A 143 -2.72 23.19 7.96
C LYS A 143 -2.77 23.59 6.49
N HIS A 144 -2.23 22.74 5.63
CA HIS A 144 -2.03 23.04 4.22
C HIS A 144 -3.07 22.38 3.30
N PHE A 145 -3.45 21.14 3.61
CA PHE A 145 -4.29 20.33 2.74
C PHE A 145 -5.78 20.42 3.10
N ASP A 146 -6.62 20.45 2.08
CA ASP A 146 -8.07 20.37 2.20
C ASP A 146 -8.51 18.92 2.42
N ALA A 147 -7.78 17.97 1.83
CA ALA A 147 -8.03 16.56 2.00
C ALA A 147 -6.73 15.74 1.95
N ALA A 148 -6.76 14.59 2.62
CA ALA A 148 -5.75 13.53 2.51
C ALA A 148 -6.44 12.21 2.15
N ILE A 149 -5.80 11.41 1.30
CA ILE A 149 -6.24 10.05 0.97
C ILE A 149 -5.15 9.06 1.29
N LEU A 150 -5.52 7.90 1.84
CA LEU A 150 -4.66 6.76 2.06
C LEU A 150 -5.44 5.51 1.63
N LEU A 151 -5.07 4.99 0.48
CA LEU A 151 -5.83 3.97 -0.23
C LEU A 151 -5.17 2.59 -0.15
N TYR A 152 -5.89 1.57 -0.58
CA TYR A 152 -5.39 0.23 -0.84
C TYR A 152 -4.82 -0.47 0.40
N GLY A 153 -5.42 -0.24 1.58
CA GLY A 153 -5.05 -0.90 2.83
C GLY A 153 -3.69 -0.51 3.41
N GLN A 154 -3.00 0.46 2.80
CA GLN A 154 -1.61 0.80 3.15
C GLN A 154 -1.43 1.31 4.60
N PHE A 155 -2.50 1.64 5.30
CA PHE A 155 -2.44 1.93 6.73
C PHE A 155 -2.20 0.65 7.57
N GLY A 156 -2.68 -0.50 7.09
CA GLY A 156 -2.53 -1.80 7.75
C GLY A 156 -1.11 -2.36 7.74
N VAL A 157 -0.21 -1.84 6.89
CA VAL A 157 1.18 -2.33 6.82
C VAL A 157 2.09 -1.78 7.94
N PHE A 158 1.51 -1.09 8.93
CA PHE A 158 2.23 -0.53 10.07
C PHE A 158 1.75 -1.10 11.40
N PRO A 159 2.69 -1.35 12.36
CA PRO A 159 2.32 -1.66 13.73
C PRO A 159 1.42 -0.56 14.34
N LYS A 160 0.45 -0.94 15.16
CA LYS A 160 -0.53 -0.02 15.79
C LYS A 160 0.07 1.28 16.35
N PRO A 161 1.22 1.25 17.11
CA PRO A 161 1.81 2.49 17.63
C PRO A 161 2.36 3.41 16.51
N VAL A 162 2.92 2.83 15.45
CA VAL A 162 3.43 3.58 14.30
C VAL A 162 2.28 4.20 13.52
N ALA A 163 1.22 3.42 13.28
CA ALA A 163 0.00 3.87 12.61
C ALA A 163 -0.65 5.06 13.34
N ALA A 164 -0.71 5.03 14.67
CA ALA A 164 -1.21 6.16 15.47
C ALA A 164 -0.37 7.43 15.26
N THR A 165 0.96 7.31 15.27
CA THR A 165 1.87 8.45 15.00
C THR A 165 1.72 9.01 13.59
N ILE A 166 1.46 8.14 12.59
CA ILE A 166 1.17 8.59 11.22
C ILE A 166 -0.11 9.43 11.19
N LEU A 167 -1.18 9.01 11.86
CA LEU A 167 -2.42 9.80 11.92
C LEU A 167 -2.22 11.17 12.58
N GLU A 168 -1.44 11.26 13.66
CA GLU A 168 -1.12 12.55 14.28
C GLU A 168 -0.42 13.50 13.29
N LYS A 169 0.48 12.98 12.45
CA LYS A 169 1.14 13.76 11.41
C LYS A 169 0.16 14.18 10.32
N VAL A 170 -0.75 13.29 9.91
CA VAL A 170 -1.80 13.61 8.92
C VAL A 170 -2.74 14.71 9.45
N VAL A 171 -3.19 14.61 10.71
CA VAL A 171 -3.98 15.69 11.36
C VAL A 171 -3.24 17.02 11.27
N ARG A 172 -1.94 17.04 11.58
CA ARG A 172 -1.15 18.28 11.60
C ARG A 172 -1.13 18.99 10.24
N VAL A 173 -1.01 18.24 9.14
CA VAL A 173 -0.90 18.80 7.78
C VAL A 173 -2.26 19.18 7.18
N LEU A 174 -3.35 18.57 7.62
CA LEU A 174 -4.71 18.97 7.21
C LEU A 174 -5.10 20.33 7.78
N LYS A 175 -5.87 21.11 7.05
CA LYS A 175 -6.55 22.30 7.55
C LYS A 175 -7.57 21.92 8.64
N PRO A 176 -7.95 22.82 9.57
CA PRO A 176 -9.14 22.62 10.39
C PRO A 176 -10.36 22.32 9.50
N GLY A 177 -11.10 21.25 9.79
CA GLY A 177 -12.19 20.77 8.93
C GLY A 177 -11.74 20.06 7.65
N GLY A 178 -10.43 19.92 7.42
CA GLY A 178 -9.88 19.13 6.30
C GLY A 178 -10.18 17.64 6.44
N SER A 179 -10.45 16.97 5.33
CA SER A 179 -10.96 15.60 5.30
C SER A 179 -9.85 14.56 5.19
N LEU A 180 -10.03 13.42 5.83
CA LEU A 180 -9.25 12.19 5.58
C LEU A 180 -10.18 11.12 5.00
N LEU A 181 -9.76 10.51 3.90
CA LEU A 181 -10.29 9.25 3.41
C LEU A 181 -9.26 8.15 3.63
N LEU A 182 -9.65 7.12 4.37
CA LEU A 182 -8.82 5.97 4.67
C LEU A 182 -9.52 4.70 4.18
N GLU A 183 -8.87 3.94 3.30
CA GLU A 183 -9.37 2.65 2.82
C GLU A 183 -8.65 1.51 3.53
N MET A 184 -9.41 0.58 4.11
CA MET A 184 -8.90 -0.55 4.89
C MET A 184 -9.53 -1.86 4.42
N LEU A 185 -8.79 -2.95 4.59
CA LEU A 185 -9.37 -4.29 4.42
C LEU A 185 -10.49 -4.53 5.44
N ASP A 186 -11.60 -5.11 4.99
CA ASP A 186 -12.71 -5.50 5.87
C ASP A 186 -12.31 -6.76 6.66
N PRO A 187 -12.23 -6.69 7.98
CA PRO A 187 -11.94 -7.86 8.80
C PRO A 187 -12.91 -9.03 8.59
N ALA A 188 -14.13 -8.76 8.13
CA ALA A 188 -15.12 -9.80 7.84
C ALA A 188 -14.85 -10.54 6.52
N ALA A 189 -14.15 -9.90 5.57
CA ALA A 189 -13.86 -10.46 4.25
C ALA A 189 -12.52 -11.21 4.18
N ILE A 190 -11.62 -11.00 5.15
CA ILE A 190 -10.27 -11.60 5.13
C ILE A 190 -10.30 -13.06 5.58
N ASP A 191 -9.57 -13.91 4.85
CA ASP A 191 -9.33 -15.29 5.26
C ASP A 191 -8.36 -15.33 6.45
N LYS A 192 -8.87 -15.82 7.60
CA LYS A 192 -8.16 -15.92 8.88
C LYS A 192 -7.58 -17.31 9.13
N THR A 193 -7.33 -18.08 8.08
CA THR A 193 -6.75 -19.41 8.19
C THR A 193 -5.27 -19.41 7.84
N ASP A 194 -4.47 -20.15 8.63
CA ASP A 194 -3.09 -20.43 8.26
C ASP A 194 -3.09 -21.24 6.96
N SER A 195 -2.29 -20.82 5.98
CA SER A 195 -2.22 -21.47 4.68
C SER A 195 -0.81 -21.44 4.10
N ASN A 196 -0.58 -22.23 3.08
CA ASN A 196 0.67 -22.20 2.33
C ASN A 196 0.40 -22.53 0.87
N TRP A 197 1.26 -22.02 -0.02
CA TRP A 197 1.23 -22.27 -1.45
C TRP A 197 2.64 -22.30 -2.04
N TRP A 198 2.74 -22.79 -3.23
CA TRP A 198 3.96 -22.70 -4.00
C TRP A 198 3.65 -22.72 -5.50
N PHE A 199 4.54 -22.12 -6.26
CA PHE A 199 4.51 -22.18 -7.72
C PHE A 199 5.91 -21.90 -8.28
N THR A 200 6.08 -22.15 -9.58
CA THR A 200 7.26 -21.80 -10.34
C THR A 200 6.87 -20.94 -11.51
N ASP A 201 7.74 -20.03 -11.91
CA ASP A 201 7.57 -19.23 -13.11
C ASP A 201 8.95 -18.91 -13.70
N ASP A 202 8.97 -18.51 -14.97
CA ASP A 202 10.18 -18.09 -15.68
C ASP A 202 10.59 -16.66 -15.31
N SER A 203 9.61 -15.81 -15.02
CA SER A 203 9.79 -14.42 -14.55
C SER A 203 8.47 -13.88 -14.00
N GLY A 204 8.51 -12.74 -13.30
CA GLY A 204 7.33 -12.06 -12.75
C GLY A 204 7.71 -11.18 -11.58
N ILE A 205 6.72 -10.83 -10.75
CA ILE A 205 6.92 -9.97 -9.57
C ILE A 205 8.04 -10.47 -8.64
N TRP A 206 8.19 -11.80 -8.49
CA TRP A 206 9.10 -12.42 -7.55
C TRP A 206 10.51 -12.64 -8.10
N GLY A 207 10.73 -12.48 -9.41
CA GLY A 207 12.04 -12.65 -10.03
C GLY A 207 12.03 -12.38 -11.52
N ASP A 208 13.19 -12.04 -12.09
CA ASP A 208 13.44 -11.83 -13.51
C ASP A 208 14.02 -13.05 -14.23
N ARG A 209 14.21 -14.15 -13.52
CA ARG A 209 14.74 -15.45 -13.95
C ARG A 209 13.89 -16.58 -13.36
N PRO A 210 14.00 -17.81 -13.88
CA PRO A 210 13.23 -18.95 -13.36
C PRO A 210 13.36 -19.09 -11.84
N PHE A 211 12.24 -19.13 -11.14
CA PHE A 211 12.20 -19.21 -9.68
C PHE A 211 11.19 -20.23 -9.15
N LEU A 212 11.41 -20.66 -7.92
CA LEU A 212 10.43 -21.32 -7.07
C LEU A 212 10.00 -20.34 -5.98
N HIS A 213 8.71 -20.05 -5.92
CA HIS A 213 8.09 -19.25 -4.87
C HIS A 213 7.36 -20.15 -3.88
N LEU A 214 7.56 -19.87 -2.59
CA LEU A 214 6.90 -20.51 -1.48
C LEU A 214 6.28 -19.38 -0.63
N GLY A 215 4.98 -19.41 -0.48
CA GLY A 215 4.23 -18.48 0.38
C GLY A 215 3.61 -19.20 1.57
N GLU A 216 3.59 -18.56 2.71
CA GLU A 216 2.94 -19.03 3.92
C GLU A 216 2.19 -17.85 4.55
N ARG A 217 0.92 -18.05 4.92
CA ARG A 217 0.11 -17.07 5.66
C ARG A 217 -0.13 -17.58 7.06
N PHE A 218 -0.04 -16.67 8.03
CA PHE A 218 -0.30 -16.91 9.44
C PHE A 218 -1.26 -15.85 9.96
N TRP A 219 -2.27 -16.31 10.69
CA TRP A 219 -3.21 -15.43 11.38
C TRP A 219 -2.92 -15.38 12.88
N ASN A 220 -2.86 -14.19 13.44
CA ASN A 220 -2.80 -13.95 14.88
C ASN A 220 -4.12 -13.31 15.33
N GLU A 221 -4.97 -14.13 16.00
CA GLU A 221 -6.29 -13.70 16.45
C GLU A 221 -6.24 -12.64 17.55
N GLU A 222 -5.24 -12.68 18.43
CA GLU A 222 -5.08 -11.72 19.52
C GLU A 222 -4.72 -10.33 19.01
N GLU A 223 -3.76 -10.28 18.08
CA GLU A 223 -3.30 -9.03 17.49
C GLU A 223 -4.14 -8.58 16.27
N LYS A 224 -5.01 -9.46 15.74
CA LYS A 224 -5.74 -9.23 14.47
C LYS A 224 -4.78 -8.95 13.32
N LEU A 225 -3.73 -9.74 13.23
CA LEU A 225 -2.63 -9.54 12.31
C LEU A 225 -2.51 -10.72 11.35
N SER A 226 -2.51 -10.43 10.06
CA SER A 226 -2.07 -11.37 9.02
C SER A 226 -0.58 -11.17 8.75
N THR A 227 0.17 -12.26 8.74
CA THR A 227 1.59 -12.25 8.37
C THR A 227 1.81 -13.21 7.21
N GLU A 228 2.28 -12.69 6.09
CA GLU A 228 2.70 -13.52 4.96
C GLU A 228 4.21 -13.55 4.88
N ARG A 229 4.76 -14.76 4.82
CA ARG A 229 6.20 -15.01 4.62
C ARG A 229 6.42 -15.61 3.25
N PHE A 230 7.34 -15.02 2.50
CA PHE A 230 7.69 -15.45 1.16
C PHE A 230 9.14 -15.89 1.09
N HIS A 231 9.36 -17.01 0.42
CA HIS A 231 10.69 -17.50 0.05
C HIS A 231 10.73 -17.63 -1.46
N THR A 232 11.59 -16.87 -2.12
CA THR A 232 11.80 -16.97 -3.56
C THR A 232 13.20 -17.51 -3.83
N LEU A 233 13.27 -18.67 -4.44
CA LEU A 233 14.52 -19.35 -4.80
C LEU A 233 14.77 -19.16 -6.30
N ASP A 234 15.80 -18.40 -6.66
CA ASP A 234 16.28 -18.26 -8.02
C ASP A 234 16.91 -19.61 -8.45
N LEU A 235 16.33 -20.22 -9.46
CA LEU A 235 16.72 -21.55 -9.92
C LEU A 235 18.00 -21.53 -10.76
N GLU A 236 18.43 -20.39 -11.27
CA GLU A 236 19.70 -20.26 -12.01
C GLU A 236 20.89 -20.03 -11.09
N THR A 237 20.73 -19.22 -10.07
CA THR A 237 21.82 -18.85 -9.15
C THR A 237 21.83 -19.67 -7.87
N GLY A 238 20.68 -20.24 -7.48
CA GLY A 238 20.46 -20.90 -6.20
C GLY A 238 20.31 -19.92 -5.02
N THR A 239 20.13 -18.62 -5.30
CA THR A 239 19.97 -17.60 -4.26
C THR A 239 18.55 -17.64 -3.70
N LEU A 240 18.43 -17.56 -2.38
CA LEU A 240 17.16 -17.46 -1.67
C LEU A 240 16.95 -16.01 -1.20
N GLN A 241 15.79 -15.46 -1.55
CA GLN A 241 15.28 -14.23 -0.99
C GLN A 241 14.13 -14.55 -0.03
N GLU A 242 14.13 -13.94 1.15
CA GLU A 242 13.05 -14.00 2.12
C GLU A 242 12.42 -12.62 2.21
N MET A 243 11.09 -12.55 2.18
CA MET A 243 10.31 -11.33 2.32
C MET A 243 9.12 -11.59 3.25
N GLN A 244 8.53 -10.53 3.78
CA GLN A 244 7.37 -10.62 4.65
C GLN A 244 6.44 -9.44 4.36
N LEU A 245 5.13 -9.71 4.44
CA LEU A 245 4.08 -8.70 4.44
C LEU A 245 3.25 -8.88 5.70
N ASN A 246 2.92 -7.77 6.35
CA ASN A 246 2.03 -7.74 7.49
C ASN A 246 0.83 -6.87 7.18
N ASP A 247 -0.37 -7.37 7.49
CA ASP A 247 -1.62 -6.62 7.42
C ASP A 247 -2.29 -6.57 8.79
N GLN A 248 -2.21 -5.41 9.44
CA GLN A 248 -2.90 -5.13 10.68
C GLN A 248 -4.36 -4.81 10.38
N LEU A 249 -5.23 -5.68 10.79
CA LEU A 249 -6.68 -5.45 10.69
C LEU A 249 -7.19 -4.69 11.91
N TYR A 250 -8.22 -3.90 11.68
CA TYR A 250 -8.93 -3.14 12.70
C TYR A 250 -10.42 -3.40 12.60
N GLU A 251 -11.04 -3.83 13.69
CA GLU A 251 -12.49 -3.78 13.77
C GLU A 251 -12.97 -2.31 13.59
N PRO A 252 -14.07 -2.06 12.88
CA PRO A 252 -14.47 -0.70 12.52
C PRO A 252 -14.58 0.25 13.72
N SER A 253 -15.12 -0.20 14.85
CA SER A 253 -15.21 0.59 16.07
C SER A 253 -13.85 0.89 16.71
N ALA A 254 -12.89 -0.03 16.59
CA ALA A 254 -11.54 0.17 17.10
C ALA A 254 -10.80 1.21 16.27
N LEU A 255 -10.88 1.16 14.93
CA LEU A 255 -10.26 2.18 14.07
C LEU A 255 -10.92 3.55 14.27
N ALA A 256 -12.24 3.63 14.41
CA ALA A 256 -12.92 4.87 14.74
C ALA A 256 -12.40 5.49 16.04
N ALA A 257 -12.13 4.66 17.07
CA ALA A 257 -11.53 5.15 18.30
C ALA A 257 -10.10 5.68 18.09
N VAL A 258 -9.28 5.01 17.29
CA VAL A 258 -7.90 5.45 16.94
C VAL A 258 -7.94 6.79 16.19
N LEU A 259 -8.85 6.95 15.23
CA LEU A 259 -9.03 8.21 14.48
C LEU A 259 -9.41 9.36 15.41
N ARG A 260 -10.38 9.15 16.32
CA ARG A 260 -10.75 10.17 17.31
C ARG A 260 -9.60 10.55 18.24
N GLN A 261 -8.84 9.57 18.71
CA GLN A 261 -7.67 9.83 19.56
C GLN A 261 -6.59 10.65 18.85
N ALA A 262 -6.47 10.50 17.53
CA ALA A 262 -5.53 11.28 16.73
C ALA A 262 -6.03 12.72 16.46
N GLY A 263 -7.29 13.08 16.75
CA GLY A 263 -7.84 14.42 16.53
C GLY A 263 -8.74 14.54 15.30
N PHE A 264 -9.34 13.44 14.89
CA PHE A 264 -10.39 13.42 13.89
C PHE A 264 -11.79 13.31 14.53
N SER A 265 -12.81 13.77 13.84
CA SER A 265 -14.21 13.56 14.19
C SER A 265 -14.61 12.06 14.09
N GLU A 266 -15.83 11.74 14.56
CA GLU A 266 -16.39 10.39 14.34
C GLU A 266 -16.42 10.07 12.85
N PRO A 267 -15.79 8.98 12.37
CA PRO A 267 -15.78 8.66 10.95
C PRO A 267 -17.14 8.14 10.47
N GLU A 268 -17.53 8.55 9.29
CA GLU A 268 -18.49 7.79 8.48
C GLU A 268 -17.80 6.53 7.95
N ILE A 269 -18.48 5.40 8.08
CA ILE A 269 -17.95 4.08 7.67
C ILE A 269 -18.77 3.60 6.47
N VAL A 270 -18.09 3.37 5.35
CA VAL A 270 -18.71 2.97 4.09
C VAL A 270 -18.16 1.61 3.66
N HIS A 271 -19.03 0.60 3.61
CA HIS A 271 -18.65 -0.73 3.15
C HIS A 271 -18.74 -0.81 1.63
N GLY A 272 -17.76 -1.47 1.01
CA GLY A 272 -17.79 -1.78 -0.42
C GLY A 272 -17.89 -0.56 -1.33
N TRP A 273 -17.32 0.59 -0.93
CA TRP A 273 -17.33 1.82 -1.73
C TRP A 273 -18.73 2.30 -2.17
N ASP A 274 -19.73 2.08 -1.31
CA ASP A 274 -21.11 2.57 -1.53
C ASP A 274 -21.71 2.09 -2.87
N GLY A 275 -21.42 0.86 -3.24
CA GLY A 275 -21.97 0.22 -4.44
C GLY A 275 -21.26 0.57 -5.75
N LEU A 276 -20.05 1.12 -5.71
CA LEU A 276 -19.21 1.18 -6.91
C LEU A 276 -18.93 -0.23 -7.42
N GLU A 277 -19.02 -0.40 -8.75
CA GLU A 277 -18.70 -1.68 -9.42
C GLU A 277 -17.17 -1.85 -9.51
N LEU A 278 -16.53 -2.24 -8.39
CA LEU A 278 -15.13 -2.61 -8.33
C LEU A 278 -15.01 -4.12 -8.14
N TYR A 279 -13.97 -4.70 -8.71
CA TYR A 279 -13.74 -6.15 -8.65
C TYR A 279 -13.64 -6.66 -7.19
N ASP A 280 -13.02 -5.88 -6.33
CA ASP A 280 -12.71 -6.19 -4.93
C ASP A 280 -13.53 -5.38 -3.91
N ALA A 281 -14.60 -4.72 -4.32
CA ALA A 281 -15.35 -3.78 -3.48
C ALA A 281 -15.74 -4.35 -2.11
N SER A 282 -16.13 -5.63 -2.06
CA SER A 282 -16.56 -6.31 -0.81
C SER A 282 -15.42 -6.58 0.18
N GLU A 283 -14.17 -6.40 -0.23
CA GLU A 283 -13.00 -6.61 0.63
C GLU A 283 -12.60 -5.34 1.41
N TRP A 284 -13.27 -4.21 1.14
CA TRP A 284 -12.84 -2.89 1.62
C TRP A 284 -13.89 -2.16 2.45
N ILE A 285 -13.40 -1.45 3.45
CA ILE A 285 -14.13 -0.43 4.20
C ILE A 285 -13.43 0.92 4.00
N VAL A 286 -14.22 1.94 3.69
CA VAL A 286 -13.74 3.32 3.58
C VAL A 286 -14.20 4.11 4.80
N TYR A 287 -13.27 4.80 5.43
CA TYR A 287 -13.50 5.71 6.55
C TYR A 287 -13.36 7.14 6.07
N LEU A 288 -14.40 7.94 6.27
CA LEU A 288 -14.43 9.34 5.94
C LEU A 288 -14.53 10.15 7.23
N THR A 289 -13.56 10.98 7.50
CA THR A 289 -13.52 11.78 8.73
C THR A 289 -12.93 13.16 8.47
N GLN A 290 -13.04 14.06 9.42
CA GLN A 290 -12.51 15.42 9.32
C GLN A 290 -11.63 15.72 10.52
N ARG A 291 -10.63 16.55 10.29
CA ARG A 291 -9.85 17.14 11.38
C ARG A 291 -10.74 18.07 12.21
N ASP A 292 -10.77 17.87 13.53
CA ASP A 292 -11.43 18.76 14.50
C ASP A 292 -10.79 20.16 14.56
#